data_e9767ac406f1351675c9d35fa5c27cb8
#
_entry.id   e9767ac406f1351675c9d35fa5c27cb8
#
_cell.length_a   1.000
_cell.length_b   1.000
_cell.length_c   1.000
_cell.angle_alpha   90.00
_cell.angle_beta   90.00
_cell.angle_gamma   90.00
#
_symmetry.space_group_name_H-M   'P 1'
#
loop_
_entity.id
_entity.type
_entity.pdbx_description
1 polymer ?
#
loop_
_entity_poly.entity_id
_entity_poly.type
_entity_poly.pdbx_seq_one_letter_code
_entity_poly.pdbx_strand_id
1 'polypeptide(L)'
;MLFLGIAILIQVLALIIYNATGVDEFNDTLSKEVIIFSIISIALGVILLLVRLFGFDEAKILLGNFDVFIVLDYILALFAFMFFIISKVNYITNVIVSIDGTKISFIFVFTVIVFLLSFALFLVSGIMYKGLAKKAEKEGKNNEI
;
A
#
# COMPACT_ATOMS: atom_id res chain seq x y z
N MET A 1 4.53 13.92 3.51
CA MET A 1 3.34 14.16 2.68
C MET A 1 3.49 13.64 1.26
N LEU A 2 4.53 14.06 0.50
CA LEU A 2 4.72 13.67 -0.89
C LEU A 2 4.69 12.15 -1.10
N PHE A 3 5.49 11.39 -0.33
CA PHE A 3 5.57 9.92 -0.47
C PHE A 3 4.24 9.22 -0.17
N LEU A 4 3.45 9.72 0.79
CA LEU A 4 2.13 9.16 1.09
C LEU A 4 1.16 9.41 -0.06
N GLY A 5 1.14 10.62 -0.61
CA GLY A 5 0.30 10.95 -1.77
C GLY A 5 0.65 10.10 -3.00
N ILE A 6 1.95 9.92 -3.28
CA ILE A 6 2.42 9.06 -4.38
C ILE A 6 2.04 7.59 -4.11
N ALA A 7 2.19 7.10 -2.87
CA ALA A 7 1.81 5.73 -2.50
C ALA A 7 0.34 5.45 -2.78
N ILE A 8 -0.55 6.38 -2.38
CA ILE A 8 -2.00 6.29 -2.63
C ILE A 8 -2.29 6.23 -4.14
N LEU A 9 -1.68 7.11 -4.94
CA LEU A 9 -1.87 7.14 -6.40
C LEU A 9 -1.40 5.83 -7.05
N ILE A 10 -0.27 5.28 -6.62
CA ILE A 10 0.25 4.01 -7.14
C ILE A 10 -0.65 2.85 -6.69
N GLN A 11 -1.20 2.87 -5.48
CA GLN A 11 -2.15 1.85 -5.03
C GLN A 11 -3.46 1.88 -5.83
N VAL A 12 -3.96 3.07 -6.15
CA VAL A 12 -5.11 3.24 -7.05
C VAL A 12 -4.79 2.69 -8.44
N LEU A 13 -3.62 3.00 -8.98
CA LEU A 13 -3.17 2.47 -10.27
C LEU A 13 -3.08 0.94 -10.23
N ALA A 14 -2.50 0.35 -9.18
CA ALA A 14 -2.44 -1.10 -9.00
C ALA A 14 -3.83 -1.74 -9.01
N LEU A 15 -4.79 -1.13 -8.31
CA LEU A 15 -6.16 -1.61 -8.26
C LEU A 15 -6.87 -1.51 -9.62
N ILE A 16 -6.64 -0.43 -10.38
CA ILE A 16 -7.19 -0.27 -11.74
C ILE A 16 -6.63 -1.34 -12.67
N ILE A 17 -5.31 -1.55 -12.66
CA ILE A 17 -4.65 -2.56 -13.49
C ILE A 17 -5.19 -3.95 -13.11
N TYR A 18 -5.29 -4.24 -11.81
CA TYR A 18 -5.83 -5.51 -11.33
C TYR A 18 -7.27 -5.74 -11.77
N ASN A 19 -8.15 -4.75 -11.70
CA ASN A 19 -9.53 -4.87 -12.19
C ASN A 19 -9.61 -5.10 -13.70
N ALA A 20 -8.68 -4.51 -14.46
CA ALA A 20 -8.65 -4.65 -15.91
C ALA A 20 -8.05 -5.99 -16.40
N THR A 21 -7.14 -6.58 -15.61
CA THR A 21 -6.28 -7.70 -16.06
C THR A 21 -6.24 -8.87 -15.07
N GLY A 22 -6.98 -8.79 -13.97
CA GLY A 22 -6.98 -9.79 -12.90
C GLY A 22 -7.65 -11.13 -13.29
N VAL A 23 -8.59 -11.09 -14.23
CA VAL A 23 -9.23 -12.28 -14.81
C VAL A 23 -8.38 -12.78 -15.97
N ASP A 24 -8.05 -14.05 -15.97
CA ASP A 24 -7.29 -14.74 -17.02
C ASP A 24 -7.76 -16.19 -17.14
N GLU A 25 -7.15 -16.96 -18.04
CA GLU A 25 -7.48 -18.37 -18.28
C GLU A 25 -7.39 -19.27 -17.04
N PHE A 26 -6.66 -18.84 -16.01
CA PHE A 26 -6.44 -19.58 -14.76
C PHE A 26 -7.28 -19.06 -13.60
N ASN A 27 -7.92 -17.89 -13.75
CA ASN A 27 -8.72 -17.23 -12.72
C ASN A 27 -9.96 -16.59 -13.35
N ASP A 28 -11.10 -17.22 -13.20
CA ASP A 28 -12.37 -16.77 -13.77
C ASP A 28 -12.95 -15.53 -13.08
N THR A 29 -12.47 -15.21 -11.87
CA THR A 29 -13.00 -14.12 -11.05
C THR A 29 -11.87 -13.35 -10.35
N LEU A 30 -12.11 -12.05 -10.14
CA LEU A 30 -11.23 -11.22 -9.32
C LEU A 30 -11.31 -11.64 -7.84
N SER A 31 -10.16 -11.68 -7.15
CA SER A 31 -10.11 -11.89 -5.71
C SER A 31 -10.73 -10.68 -4.99
N LYS A 32 -11.78 -10.93 -4.22
CA LYS A 32 -12.45 -9.92 -3.40
C LYS A 32 -11.51 -9.33 -2.34
N GLU A 33 -10.63 -10.17 -1.81
CA GLU A 33 -9.65 -9.81 -0.79
C GLU A 33 -8.69 -8.73 -1.30
N VAL A 34 -8.16 -8.88 -2.53
CA VAL A 34 -7.28 -7.86 -3.15
C VAL A 34 -8.00 -6.52 -3.24
N ILE A 35 -9.25 -6.52 -3.70
CA ILE A 35 -10.06 -5.31 -3.87
C ILE A 35 -10.34 -4.67 -2.50
N ILE A 36 -10.80 -5.45 -1.52
CA ILE A 36 -11.17 -4.97 -0.19
C ILE A 36 -9.95 -4.35 0.51
N PHE A 37 -8.83 -5.07 0.60
CA PHE A 37 -7.64 -4.56 1.27
C PHE A 37 -7.04 -3.34 0.56
N SER A 38 -7.07 -3.30 -0.77
CA SER A 38 -6.63 -2.12 -1.53
C SER A 38 -7.51 -0.90 -1.26
N ILE A 39 -8.84 -1.06 -1.25
CA ILE A 39 -9.78 0.05 -0.98
C ILE A 39 -9.61 0.57 0.45
N ILE A 40 -9.50 -0.31 1.43
CA ILE A 40 -9.33 0.08 2.84
C ILE A 40 -7.99 0.81 3.03
N SER A 41 -6.89 0.32 2.42
CA SER A 41 -5.59 0.98 2.46
C SER A 41 -5.64 2.36 1.81
N ILE A 42 -6.26 2.50 0.62
CA ILE A 42 -6.44 3.80 -0.04
C ILE A 42 -7.24 4.76 0.85
N ALA A 43 -8.35 4.31 1.42
CA ALA A 43 -9.20 5.14 2.29
C ALA A 43 -8.45 5.61 3.54
N LEU A 44 -7.73 4.70 4.21
CA LEU A 44 -6.93 5.03 5.38
C LEU A 44 -5.77 5.98 5.02
N GLY A 45 -5.07 5.74 3.91
CA GLY A 45 -4.02 6.61 3.40
C GLY A 45 -4.51 8.03 3.10
N VAL A 46 -5.71 8.16 2.50
CA VAL A 46 -6.34 9.47 2.26
C VAL A 46 -6.66 10.17 3.58
N ILE A 47 -7.23 9.48 4.56
CA ILE A 47 -7.51 10.04 5.89
C ILE A 47 -6.20 10.54 6.54
N LEU A 48 -5.15 9.72 6.52
CA LEU A 48 -3.84 10.10 7.05
C LEU A 48 -3.24 11.31 6.33
N LEU A 49 -3.41 11.39 5.01
CA LEU A 49 -2.97 12.52 4.21
C LEU A 49 -3.72 13.81 4.57
N LEU A 50 -5.05 13.74 4.73
CA LEU A 50 -5.88 14.87 5.11
C LEU A 50 -5.53 15.36 6.52
N VAL A 51 -5.37 14.47 7.49
CA VAL A 51 -4.94 14.83 8.85
C VAL A 51 -3.61 15.57 8.83
N ARG A 52 -2.66 15.14 7.99
CA ARG A 52 -1.35 15.81 7.84
C ARG A 52 -1.45 17.16 7.13
N LEU A 53 -2.35 17.31 6.15
CA LEU A 53 -2.52 18.54 5.39
C LEU A 53 -3.16 19.65 6.24
N PHE A 54 -4.17 19.30 7.04
CA PHE A 54 -4.90 20.26 7.85
C PHE A 54 -4.21 20.61 9.18
N GLY A 55 -3.05 19.99 9.46
CA GLY A 55 -2.25 20.31 10.66
C GLY A 55 -2.98 20.02 11.96
N PHE A 56 -3.89 19.05 11.98
CA PHE A 56 -4.57 18.61 13.19
C PHE A 56 -3.57 18.00 14.20
N ASP A 57 -2.57 18.80 14.61
CA ASP A 57 -1.71 18.43 15.75
C ASP A 57 -2.52 18.21 17.02
N GLU A 58 -3.68 18.84 17.13
CA GLU A 58 -4.67 18.57 18.19
C GLU A 58 -5.35 17.21 18.05
N ALA A 59 -5.32 16.58 16.89
CA ALA A 59 -5.72 15.18 16.72
C ALA A 59 -4.78 14.20 17.45
N LYS A 60 -3.59 14.64 17.87
CA LYS A 60 -2.77 13.89 18.84
C LYS A 60 -3.53 13.57 20.12
N ILE A 61 -4.46 14.41 20.52
CA ILE A 61 -5.29 14.24 21.71
C ILE A 61 -6.42 13.21 21.45
N LEU A 62 -6.98 13.19 20.25
CA LEU A 62 -8.08 12.27 19.90
C LEU A 62 -7.59 10.89 19.38
N LEU A 63 -6.42 10.87 18.74
CA LEU A 63 -5.83 9.67 18.15
C LEU A 63 -4.48 9.36 18.82
N GLY A 64 -4.47 9.21 20.13
CA GLY A 64 -3.27 8.98 20.96
C GLY A 64 -2.29 7.89 20.48
N ASN A 65 -2.58 7.25 19.33
CA ASN A 65 -1.74 6.26 18.66
C ASN A 65 -1.77 6.45 17.13
N PHE A 66 -1.56 7.68 16.63
CA PHE A 66 -1.49 7.95 15.18
C PHE A 66 -0.48 7.03 14.46
N ASP A 67 0.59 6.66 15.13
CA ASP A 67 1.58 5.68 14.66
C ASP A 67 0.96 4.32 14.31
N VAL A 68 -0.07 3.88 15.04
CA VAL A 68 -0.75 2.61 14.78
C VAL A 68 -1.49 2.64 13.44
N PHE A 69 -2.11 3.75 13.10
CA PHE A 69 -2.81 3.90 11.80
C PHE A 69 -1.84 3.90 10.62
N ILE A 70 -0.65 4.48 10.79
CA ILE A 70 0.40 4.45 9.77
C ILE A 70 0.90 3.00 9.57
N VAL A 71 1.10 2.27 10.67
CA VAL A 71 1.49 0.86 10.64
C VAL A 71 0.40 0.02 9.99
N LEU A 72 -0.86 0.25 10.35
CA LEU A 72 -2.00 -0.46 9.78
C LEU A 72 -2.11 -0.24 8.27
N ASP A 73 -1.87 0.97 7.78
CA ASP A 73 -1.97 1.31 6.36
C ASP A 73 -0.99 0.50 5.50
N TYR A 74 0.29 0.48 5.87
CA TYR A 74 1.25 -0.34 5.11
C TYR A 74 1.02 -1.85 5.26
N ILE A 75 0.47 -2.33 6.39
CA ILE A 75 0.08 -3.74 6.55
C ILE A 75 -1.08 -4.09 5.62
N LEU A 76 -2.07 -3.21 5.46
CA LEU A 76 -3.18 -3.40 4.53
C LEU A 76 -2.71 -3.43 3.08
N ALA A 77 -1.78 -2.54 2.70
CA ALA A 77 -1.16 -2.55 1.38
C ALA A 77 -0.36 -3.84 1.13
N LEU A 78 0.34 -4.35 2.16
CA LEU A 78 1.04 -5.63 2.10
C LEU A 78 0.06 -6.79 1.90
N PHE A 79 -1.06 -6.81 2.63
CA PHE A 79 -2.07 -7.85 2.45
C PHE A 79 -2.69 -7.81 1.07
N ALA A 80 -2.98 -6.63 0.50
CA ALA A 80 -3.45 -6.50 -0.87
C ALA A 80 -2.46 -7.15 -1.85
N PHE A 81 -1.17 -6.90 -1.69
CA PHE A 81 -0.12 -7.51 -2.50
C PHE A 81 -0.04 -9.04 -2.30
N MET A 82 -0.06 -9.51 -1.05
CA MET A 82 -0.02 -10.95 -0.76
C MET A 82 -1.22 -11.69 -1.37
N PHE A 83 -2.43 -11.18 -1.19
CA PHE A 83 -3.62 -11.78 -1.80
C PHE A 83 -3.61 -11.72 -3.32
N PHE A 84 -3.02 -10.67 -3.91
CA PHE A 84 -2.78 -10.63 -5.35
C PHE A 84 -1.88 -11.81 -5.79
N ILE A 85 -0.74 -12.04 -5.12
CA ILE A 85 0.14 -13.18 -5.45
C ILE A 85 -0.60 -14.51 -5.26
N ILE A 86 -1.34 -14.68 -4.15
CA ILE A 86 -2.13 -15.88 -3.89
C ILE A 86 -3.17 -16.11 -5.00
N SER A 87 -3.84 -15.06 -5.46
CA SER A 87 -4.84 -15.17 -6.54
C SER A 87 -4.22 -15.62 -7.88
N LYS A 88 -2.91 -15.44 -8.05
CA LYS A 88 -2.16 -15.81 -9.27
C LYS A 88 -1.34 -17.09 -9.13
N VAL A 89 -1.51 -17.86 -8.05
CA VAL A 89 -0.73 -19.08 -7.81
C VAL A 89 -0.86 -20.09 -8.97
N ASN A 90 -2.07 -20.31 -9.49
CA ASN A 90 -2.26 -21.22 -10.61
C ASN A 90 -1.50 -20.76 -11.86
N TYR A 91 -1.57 -19.49 -12.19
CA TYR A 91 -0.81 -18.90 -13.29
C TYR A 91 0.70 -19.07 -13.10
N ILE A 92 1.21 -18.73 -11.91
CA ILE A 92 2.64 -18.86 -11.57
C ILE A 92 3.09 -20.33 -11.68
N THR A 93 2.29 -21.27 -11.18
CA THR A 93 2.59 -22.69 -11.24
C THR A 93 2.68 -23.17 -12.69
N ASN A 94 1.73 -22.79 -13.55
CA ASN A 94 1.75 -23.17 -14.96
C ASN A 94 2.96 -22.59 -15.71
N VAL A 95 3.39 -21.37 -15.39
CA VAL A 95 4.62 -20.77 -15.94
C VAL A 95 5.85 -21.54 -15.50
N ILE A 96 5.97 -21.89 -14.21
CA ILE A 96 7.15 -22.60 -13.67
C ILE A 96 7.27 -24.01 -14.23
N VAL A 97 6.15 -24.73 -14.32
CA VAL A 97 6.14 -26.12 -14.81
C VAL A 97 6.13 -26.19 -16.34
N SER A 98 6.06 -25.01 -17.01
CA SER A 98 6.01 -24.90 -18.47
C SER A 98 4.88 -25.74 -19.12
N ILE A 99 3.75 -25.90 -18.40
CA ILE A 99 2.57 -26.55 -18.93
C ILE A 99 2.03 -25.67 -20.06
N ASP A 100 1.66 -26.27 -21.17
CA ASP A 100 1.06 -25.63 -22.33
C ASP A 100 1.85 -24.44 -22.95
N GLY A 101 3.15 -24.35 -22.68
CA GLY A 101 3.99 -23.28 -23.20
C GLY A 101 3.66 -21.88 -22.62
N THR A 102 2.99 -21.82 -21.47
CA THR A 102 2.65 -20.58 -20.78
C THR A 102 3.92 -19.77 -20.48
N LYS A 103 3.94 -18.52 -20.92
CA LYS A 103 5.06 -17.58 -20.69
C LYS A 103 4.67 -16.53 -19.68
N ILE A 104 5.68 -15.98 -18.99
CA ILE A 104 5.47 -14.85 -18.07
C ILE A 104 4.90 -13.65 -18.87
N SER A 105 3.71 -13.20 -18.47
CA SER A 105 3.09 -12.00 -19.06
C SER A 105 3.77 -10.74 -18.54
N PHE A 106 4.08 -9.81 -19.44
CA PHE A 106 4.58 -8.48 -19.06
C PHE A 106 3.61 -7.75 -18.11
N ILE A 107 2.30 -7.89 -18.34
CA ILE A 107 1.27 -7.26 -17.52
C ILE A 107 1.32 -7.81 -16.08
N PHE A 108 1.52 -9.11 -15.91
CA PHE A 108 1.67 -9.71 -14.58
C PHE A 108 2.88 -9.13 -13.84
N VAL A 109 4.05 -9.10 -14.48
CA VAL A 109 5.28 -8.55 -13.89
C VAL A 109 5.09 -7.07 -13.54
N PHE A 110 4.49 -6.30 -14.44
CA PHE A 110 4.21 -4.89 -14.20
C PHE A 110 3.27 -4.69 -13.00
N THR A 111 2.22 -5.49 -12.89
CA THR A 111 1.27 -5.42 -11.76
C THR A 111 1.96 -5.76 -10.43
N VAL A 112 2.83 -6.79 -10.40
CA VAL A 112 3.65 -7.13 -9.23
C VAL A 112 4.51 -5.94 -8.80
N ILE A 113 5.20 -5.30 -9.75
CA ILE A 113 6.07 -4.14 -9.48
C ILE A 113 5.25 -2.98 -8.90
N VAL A 114 4.07 -2.69 -9.46
CA VAL A 114 3.22 -1.57 -9.02
C VAL A 114 2.71 -1.80 -7.59
N PHE A 115 2.25 -3.01 -7.25
CA PHE A 115 1.84 -3.33 -5.88
C PHE A 115 3.01 -3.26 -4.89
N LEU A 116 4.17 -3.80 -5.28
CA LEU A 116 5.37 -3.78 -4.43
C LEU A 116 5.86 -2.35 -4.19
N LEU A 117 5.84 -1.51 -5.24
CA LEU A 117 6.23 -0.11 -5.15
C LEU A 117 5.27 0.68 -4.25
N SER A 118 3.96 0.45 -4.36
CA SER A 118 2.97 1.06 -3.48
C SER A 118 3.25 0.73 -2.01
N PHE A 119 3.39 -0.56 -1.69
CA PHE A 119 3.74 -1.01 -0.34
C PHE A 119 5.04 -0.37 0.18
N ALA A 120 6.10 -0.36 -0.63
CA ALA A 120 7.37 0.24 -0.25
C ALA A 120 7.25 1.74 0.06
N LEU A 121 6.44 2.48 -0.71
CA LEU A 121 6.21 3.91 -0.51
C LEU A 121 5.38 4.20 0.76
N PHE A 122 4.39 3.37 1.08
CA PHE A 122 3.67 3.46 2.36
C PHE A 122 4.63 3.27 3.54
N LEU A 123 5.50 2.26 3.47
CA LEU A 123 6.51 1.98 4.49
C LEU A 123 7.50 3.14 4.66
N VAL A 124 8.05 3.66 3.56
CA VAL A 124 8.96 4.83 3.58
C VAL A 124 8.26 6.05 4.17
N SER A 125 7.01 6.31 3.78
CA SER A 125 6.21 7.42 4.33
C SER A 125 6.05 7.31 5.85
N GLY A 126 5.84 6.10 6.38
CA GLY A 126 5.74 5.85 7.82
C GLY A 126 7.05 6.10 8.56
N ILE A 127 8.18 5.60 8.03
CA ILE A 127 9.51 5.80 8.62
C ILE A 127 9.88 7.29 8.66
N MET A 128 9.67 8.01 7.56
CA MET A 128 9.98 9.45 7.49
C MET A 128 9.13 10.27 8.47
N TYR A 129 7.86 9.91 8.66
CA TYR A 129 7.00 10.59 9.63
C TYR A 129 7.54 10.46 11.05
N LYS A 130 7.95 9.26 11.47
CA LYS A 130 8.55 9.03 12.80
C LYS A 130 9.84 9.82 13.00
N GLY A 131 10.67 9.90 11.97
CA GLY A 131 11.91 10.68 12.01
C GLY A 131 11.67 12.17 12.25
N LEU A 132 10.69 12.75 11.56
CA LEU A 132 10.32 14.16 11.72
C LEU A 132 9.69 14.46 13.08
N ALA A 133 8.81 13.60 13.57
CA ALA A 133 8.19 13.75 14.89
C ALA A 133 9.22 13.74 16.01
N LYS A 134 10.19 12.83 15.96
CA LYS A 134 11.28 12.74 16.94
C LYS A 134 12.23 13.95 16.90
N LYS A 135 12.43 14.54 15.72
CA LYS A 135 13.25 15.75 15.56
C LYS A 135 12.55 16.96 16.18
N ALA A 136 11.25 17.15 15.91
CA ALA A 136 10.45 18.24 16.48
C ALA A 136 10.37 18.18 18.01
N GLU A 137 10.25 16.98 18.60
CA GLU A 137 10.27 16.80 20.06
C GLU A 137 11.61 17.21 20.69
N LYS A 138 12.74 16.91 20.03
CA LYS A 138 14.08 17.31 20.51
C LYS A 138 14.29 18.82 20.44
N GLU A 139 13.82 19.46 19.36
CA GLU A 139 13.92 20.91 19.18
C GLU A 139 13.05 21.67 20.20
N GLY A 140 11.84 21.16 20.50
CA GLY A 140 10.97 21.72 21.55
C GLY A 140 11.60 21.67 22.93
N LYS A 141 12.24 20.56 23.32
CA LYS A 141 12.92 20.43 24.60
C LYS A 141 14.15 21.32 24.74
N ASN A 142 14.84 21.67 23.65
CA ASN A 142 16.02 22.57 23.71
C ASN A 142 15.62 24.04 23.81
N ASN A 143 14.38 24.42 23.47
CA ASN A 143 13.89 25.79 23.55
C ASN A 143 13.26 26.12 24.93
N GLU A 144 13.10 25.13 25.81
CA GLU A 144 12.55 25.29 27.16
C GLU A 144 13.66 25.40 28.25
N ILE A 145 14.96 25.42 27.87
CA ILE A 145 16.12 25.65 28.72
C ILE A 145 16.68 27.04 28.43
#